data_08de086ca5b3ae79c3adb6c3dfaf0caa
#
_entry.id   08de086ca5b3ae79c3adb6c3dfaf0caa
#
_cell.length_a   1.000
_cell.length_b   1.000
_cell.length_c   1.000
_cell.angle_alpha   90.00
_cell.angle_beta   90.00
_cell.angle_gamma   90.00
#
_symmetry.space_group_name_H-M   'P 1'
#
loop_
_entity.id
_entity.type
_entity.pdbx_description
1 polymer ?
#
loop_
_entity_poly.entity_id
_entity_poly.type
_entity_poly.pdbx_seq_one_letter_code
_entity_poly.pdbx_strand_id
1 'polypeptide(L)'
;MELEKGTLVTIKGTAKFSKFIGIINSISSDMAINFKVLLSVDNNRNILSFNNYITFRYLSETSISETTDEEFDILRLELEYLGITIEEIEGLFDIKVQGIL
;
A
#
# COMPACT_ATOMS: atom_id res chain seq x y z
N MET A 1 1.83 -15.12 -4.59
CA MET A 1 1.74 -14.09 -3.53
C MET A 1 0.51 -14.34 -2.68
N GLU A 2 0.66 -14.40 -1.39
CA GLU A 2 -0.47 -14.51 -0.47
C GLU A 2 -0.97 -13.12 -0.10
N LEU A 3 -2.27 -12.93 -0.22
CA LEU A 3 -2.90 -11.65 0.13
C LEU A 3 -3.48 -11.76 1.54
N GLU A 4 -2.87 -11.08 2.47
CA GLU A 4 -3.28 -11.06 3.88
C GLU A 4 -3.36 -9.64 4.39
N LYS A 5 -4.18 -9.43 5.42
CA LYS A 5 -4.21 -8.16 6.14
C LYS A 5 -2.80 -7.80 6.62
N GLY A 6 -2.37 -6.58 6.35
CA GLY A 6 -1.06 -6.09 6.72
C GLY A 6 0.01 -6.25 5.65
N THR A 7 -0.28 -6.96 4.55
CA THR A 7 0.69 -7.13 3.47
C THR A 7 0.87 -5.82 2.71
N LEU A 8 2.13 -5.45 2.49
CA LEU A 8 2.48 -4.28 1.70
C LEU A 8 2.49 -4.68 0.23
N VAL A 9 1.71 -3.99 -0.58
CA VAL A 9 1.55 -4.30 -2.00
C VAL A 9 1.67 -3.06 -2.86
N THR A 10 2.02 -3.27 -4.13
CA THR A 10 2.06 -2.22 -5.14
C THR A 10 0.96 -2.49 -6.16
N ILE A 11 0.11 -1.49 -6.39
CA ILE A 11 -1.00 -1.54 -7.34
C ILE A 11 -0.69 -0.59 -8.47
N LYS A 12 -0.87 -1.05 -9.71
CA LYS A 12 -0.61 -0.27 -10.93
C LYS A 12 -1.85 -0.17 -11.79
N GLY A 13 -1.95 0.91 -12.54
CA GLY A 13 -2.96 1.06 -13.58
C GLY A 13 -4.36 1.33 -13.08
N THR A 14 -4.51 1.97 -11.93
CA THR A 14 -5.83 2.38 -11.46
C THR A 14 -6.28 3.67 -12.16
N ALA A 15 -7.59 3.93 -12.13
CA ALA A 15 -8.13 5.15 -12.72
C ALA A 15 -7.68 6.42 -11.98
N LYS A 16 -7.39 6.30 -10.68
CA LYS A 16 -7.04 7.45 -9.84
C LYS A 16 -5.53 7.69 -9.76
N PHE A 17 -4.75 6.61 -9.72
CA PHE A 17 -3.30 6.70 -9.59
C PHE A 17 -2.64 5.80 -10.63
N SER A 18 -1.51 6.25 -11.20
CA SER A 18 -0.71 5.41 -12.08
C SER A 18 -0.10 4.24 -11.31
N LYS A 19 0.21 4.46 -10.03
CA LYS A 19 0.79 3.46 -9.15
C LYS A 19 0.58 3.89 -7.70
N PHE A 20 0.33 2.94 -6.80
CA PHE A 20 0.38 3.25 -5.37
C PHE A 20 0.92 2.06 -4.58
N ILE A 21 1.52 2.36 -3.44
CA ILE A 21 1.94 1.38 -2.45
C ILE A 21 0.94 1.47 -1.30
N GLY A 22 0.38 0.35 -0.93
CA GLY A 22 -0.61 0.32 0.13
C GLY A 22 -0.51 -0.93 0.99
N ILE A 23 -1.28 -0.93 2.06
CA ILE A 23 -1.36 -2.06 2.98
C ILE A 23 -2.76 -2.65 2.87
N ILE A 24 -2.84 -3.98 2.76
CA ILE A 24 -4.13 -4.66 2.77
C ILE A 24 -4.77 -4.47 4.15
N ASN A 25 -5.89 -3.78 4.17
CA ASN A 25 -6.64 -3.48 5.38
C ASN A 25 -7.65 -4.59 5.70
N SER A 26 -8.35 -5.08 4.69
CA SER A 26 -9.31 -6.16 4.85
C SER A 26 -9.59 -6.86 3.53
N ILE A 27 -10.00 -8.11 3.62
CA ILE A 27 -10.45 -8.90 2.47
C ILE A 27 -11.82 -9.43 2.84
N SER A 28 -12.83 -9.11 2.04
CA SER A 28 -14.19 -9.56 2.30
C SER A 28 -14.43 -10.97 1.75
N SER A 29 -15.55 -11.58 2.13
CA SER A 29 -15.91 -12.91 1.69
C SER A 29 -16.16 -13.01 0.18
N ASP A 30 -16.48 -11.89 -0.48
CA ASP A 30 -16.66 -11.81 -1.93
C ASP A 30 -15.36 -11.39 -2.65
N MET A 31 -14.24 -11.49 -1.98
CA MET A 31 -12.91 -11.16 -2.51
C MET A 31 -12.69 -9.69 -2.84
N ALA A 32 -13.51 -8.79 -2.31
CA ALA A 32 -13.23 -7.37 -2.37
C ALA A 32 -12.07 -7.06 -1.41
N ILE A 33 -11.06 -6.36 -1.89
CA ILE A 33 -9.88 -6.03 -1.10
C ILE A 33 -9.86 -4.54 -0.83
N ASN A 34 -9.82 -4.18 0.44
CA ASN A 34 -9.69 -2.81 0.88
C ASN A 34 -8.24 -2.52 1.23
N PHE A 35 -7.69 -1.47 0.63
CA PHE A 35 -6.31 -1.05 0.84
C PHE A 35 -6.26 0.29 1.54
N LYS A 36 -5.29 0.46 2.43
CA LYS A 36 -4.88 1.78 2.91
C LYS A 36 -3.72 2.23 2.04
N VAL A 37 -3.91 3.34 1.34
CA VAL A 37 -2.86 3.88 0.47
C VAL A 37 -1.83 4.61 1.34
N LEU A 38 -0.56 4.28 1.17
CA LEU A 38 0.54 4.95 1.86
C LEU A 38 1.26 5.94 0.95
N LEU A 39 1.63 5.49 -0.23
CA LEU A 39 2.37 6.30 -1.19
C LEU A 39 1.72 6.15 -2.55
N SER A 40 1.36 7.24 -3.18
CA SER A 40 0.87 7.23 -4.55
C SER A 40 1.86 7.95 -5.46
N VAL A 41 1.89 7.56 -6.73
CA VAL A 41 2.70 8.22 -7.75
C VAL A 41 1.75 8.90 -8.72
N ASP A 42 1.85 10.21 -8.81
CA ASP A 42 1.04 11.02 -9.70
C ASP A 42 1.97 12.03 -10.40
N ASN A 43 1.97 12.03 -11.73
CA ASN A 43 2.83 12.89 -12.54
C ASN A 43 4.31 12.84 -12.08
N ASN A 44 4.83 11.64 -11.82
CA ASN A 44 6.19 11.39 -11.33
C ASN A 44 6.48 11.98 -9.94
N ARG A 45 5.44 12.31 -9.19
CA ARG A 45 5.58 12.75 -7.80
C ARG A 45 5.16 11.64 -6.85
N ASN A 46 5.96 11.44 -5.82
CA ASN A 46 5.62 10.53 -4.72
C ASN A 46 4.85 11.31 -3.67
N ILE A 47 3.63 10.89 -3.39
CA ILE A 47 2.75 11.58 -2.46
C ILE A 47 2.38 10.61 -1.33
N LEU A 48 2.77 10.96 -0.10
CA LEU A 48 2.35 10.22 1.08
C LEU A 48 0.93 10.62 1.46
N SER A 49 0.11 9.62 1.80
CA SER A 49 -1.27 9.85 2.22
C SER A 49 -1.68 8.74 3.17
N PHE A 50 -2.23 9.12 4.33
CA PHE A 50 -2.62 8.15 5.36
C PHE A 50 -4.13 8.07 5.54
N ASN A 51 -4.90 8.83 4.76
CA ASN A 51 -6.35 8.91 4.89
C ASN A 51 -7.11 8.34 3.70
N ASN A 52 -6.40 7.74 2.74
CA ASN A 52 -7.04 7.20 1.54
C ASN A 52 -7.23 5.69 1.65
N TYR A 53 -8.46 5.27 1.43
CA TYR A 53 -8.84 3.87 1.35
C TYR A 53 -9.39 3.62 -0.04
N ILE A 54 -8.99 2.52 -0.65
CA ILE A 54 -9.47 2.11 -1.96
C ILE A 54 -9.92 0.66 -1.87
N THR A 55 -11.09 0.36 -2.42
CA THR A 55 -11.61 -1.01 -2.46
C THR A 55 -11.71 -1.46 -3.92
N PHE A 56 -11.14 -2.63 -4.20
CA PHE A 56 -11.25 -3.28 -5.51
C PHE A 56 -12.01 -4.59 -5.38
N ARG A 57 -13.02 -4.80 -6.22
CA ARG A 57 -13.82 -6.02 -6.21
C ARG A 57 -13.30 -7.07 -7.18
N TYR A 58 -12.66 -6.65 -8.26
CA TYR A 58 -12.21 -7.54 -9.32
C TYR A 58 -10.76 -7.21 -9.68
N LEU A 59 -9.88 -7.31 -8.69
CA LEU A 59 -8.47 -7.05 -8.92
C LEU A 59 -7.86 -8.23 -9.66
N SER A 60 -7.32 -7.99 -10.86
CA SER A 60 -6.58 -9.01 -11.58
C SER A 60 -5.18 -9.17 -10.99
N GLU A 61 -4.60 -10.37 -11.11
CA GLU A 61 -3.24 -10.62 -10.64
C GLU A 61 -2.20 -9.73 -11.32
N THR A 62 -2.52 -9.22 -12.51
CA THR A 62 -1.62 -8.33 -13.25
C THR A 62 -1.59 -6.91 -12.69
N SER A 63 -2.56 -6.53 -11.87
CA SER A 63 -2.65 -5.20 -11.29
C SER A 63 -2.01 -5.08 -9.92
N ILE A 64 -1.76 -6.19 -9.25
CA ILE A 64 -1.22 -6.22 -7.89
C ILE A 64 0.05 -7.04 -7.86
N SER A 65 1.05 -6.56 -7.12
CA SER A 65 2.31 -7.27 -6.91
C SER A 65 2.84 -6.97 -5.52
N GLU A 66 3.75 -7.82 -5.04
CA GLU A 66 4.48 -7.52 -3.83
C GLU A 66 5.30 -6.24 -4.03
N THR A 67 5.36 -5.42 -3.00
CA THR A 67 6.22 -4.24 -3.04
C THR A 67 7.67 -4.68 -3.09
N THR A 68 8.42 -4.19 -4.08
CA THR A 68 9.84 -4.52 -4.22
C THR A 68 10.67 -3.81 -3.17
N ASP A 69 11.91 -4.28 -2.96
CA ASP A 69 12.83 -3.62 -2.05
C ASP A 69 13.08 -2.17 -2.46
N GLU A 70 13.19 -1.90 -3.76
CA GLU A 70 13.38 -0.54 -4.26
C GLU A 70 12.18 0.35 -3.96
N GLU A 71 10.97 -0.18 -4.15
CA GLU A 71 9.74 0.55 -3.85
C GLU A 71 9.61 0.79 -2.35
N PHE A 72 9.97 -0.20 -1.55
CA PHE A 72 9.97 -0.06 -0.10
C PHE A 72 10.97 1.01 0.36
N ASP A 73 12.15 1.06 -0.25
CA ASP A 73 13.15 2.09 0.07
C ASP A 73 12.63 3.49 -0.22
N ILE A 74 11.91 3.67 -1.33
CA ILE A 74 11.30 4.95 -1.65
C ILE A 74 10.27 5.35 -0.57
N LEU A 75 9.42 4.41 -0.19
CA LEU A 75 8.44 4.64 0.88
C LEU A 75 9.14 5.01 2.19
N ARG A 76 10.16 4.25 2.56
CA ARG A 76 10.91 4.47 3.80
C ARG A 76 11.57 5.85 3.83
N LEU A 77 12.19 6.26 2.71
CA LEU A 77 12.84 7.57 2.62
C LEU A 77 11.83 8.71 2.74
N GLU A 78 10.66 8.59 2.11
CA GLU A 78 9.61 9.59 2.23
C GLU A 78 9.09 9.67 3.68
N LEU A 79 8.94 8.54 4.36
CA LEU A 79 8.53 8.50 5.75
C LEU A 79 9.58 9.11 6.67
N GLU A 80 10.85 8.77 6.47
CA GLU A 80 11.96 9.34 7.25
C GLU A 80 12.01 10.85 7.12
N TYR A 81 11.76 11.36 5.92
CA TYR A 81 11.73 12.80 5.68
C TYR A 81 10.69 13.51 6.56
N LEU A 82 9.58 12.84 6.86
CA LEU A 82 8.53 13.35 7.73
C LEU A 82 8.70 12.94 9.20
N GLY A 83 9.72 12.13 9.52
CA GLY A 83 9.93 11.63 10.88
C GLY A 83 8.94 10.55 11.30
N ILE A 84 8.39 9.80 10.34
CA ILE A 84 7.41 8.74 10.62
C ILE A 84 8.08 7.37 10.45
N THR A 85 7.83 6.46 11.40
CA THR A 85 8.33 5.09 11.33
C THR A 85 7.25 4.12 10.88
N ILE A 86 7.67 2.93 10.44
CA ILE A 86 6.72 1.86 10.09
C ILE A 86 5.91 1.45 11.31
N GLU A 87 6.52 1.40 12.49
CA GLU A 87 5.84 1.07 13.74
C GLU A 87 4.73 2.07 14.06
N GLU A 88 4.95 3.35 13.78
CA GLU A 88 3.92 4.37 13.94
C GLU A 88 2.74 4.14 12.99
N ILE A 89 3.03 3.72 11.75
CA ILE A 89 1.99 3.38 10.78
C ILE A 89 1.18 2.17 11.26
N GLU A 90 1.84 1.14 11.76
CA GLU A 90 1.17 -0.04 12.31
C GLU A 90 0.24 0.34 13.45
N GLY A 91 0.69 1.21 14.35
CA GLY A 91 -0.14 1.69 15.45
C GLY A 91 -1.31 2.54 14.99
N LEU A 92 -1.08 3.42 14.01
CA LEU A 92 -2.11 4.31 13.49
C LEU A 92 -3.25 3.55 12.82
N PHE A 93 -2.93 2.46 12.12
CA PHE A 93 -3.91 1.68 11.36
C PHE A 93 -4.35 0.40 12.07
N ASP A 94 -3.81 0.12 13.24
CA ASP A 94 -4.07 -1.09 14.01
C ASP A 94 -3.87 -2.37 13.17
N ILE A 95 -2.76 -2.41 12.44
CA ILE A 95 -2.38 -3.56 11.62
C ILE A 95 -0.90 -3.85 11.80
N LYS A 96 -0.50 -5.09 11.52
CA LYS A 96 0.91 -5.50 11.49
C LYS A 96 1.34 -5.56 10.03
N VAL A 97 2.35 -4.77 9.67
CA VAL A 97 2.89 -4.78 8.31
C VAL A 97 3.68 -6.07 8.08
N GLN A 98 3.40 -6.75 6.99
CA GLN A 98 4.05 -8.00 6.60
C GLN A 98 4.76 -7.84 5.26
N GLY A 99 5.71 -8.72 4.98
CA GLY A 99 6.46 -8.69 3.74
C GLY A 99 7.64 -7.72 3.74
N ILE A 100 7.93 -7.11 4.87
CA ILE A 100 9.09 -6.22 5.04
C ILE A 100 10.19 -7.01 5.76
N LEU A 101 11.30 -7.17 5.13
CA LEU A 101 12.45 -7.84 5.72
C LEU A 101 13.66 -6.93 5.74
#